data_2b370fa94d0f9cd051c3019740353923
#
_entry.id   2b370fa94d0f9cd051c3019740353923
#
_cell.length_a   1.000
_cell.length_b   1.000
_cell.length_c   1.000
_cell.angle_alpha   90.00
_cell.angle_beta   90.00
_cell.angle_gamma   90.00
#
_symmetry.space_group_name_H-M   'P 1'
#
loop_
_entity.id
_entity.type
_entity.pdbx_description
1 polymer ?
#
loop_
_entity_poly.entity_id
_entity_poly.type
_entity_poly.pdbx_seq_one_letter_code
_entity_poly.pdbx_strand_id
1 'polypeptide(L)'
;MSKVATRFAPSPTGPLHIGGVRTALFNWLYSKNQNGKFYLRVEDTDKERSKDEYKNQIIQSLKWIGIDYDGEEYIQSNKIQDHIKVANELLKNCLLYTSDAADEEDSVDLGGRRI
;
A
#
# COMPACT_ATOMS: atom_id res chain seq x y z
N MET A 1 -22.54 7.81 10.80
CA MET A 1 -21.72 6.59 10.68
C MET A 1 -20.61 6.83 9.67
N SER A 2 -19.37 6.50 9.99
CA SER A 2 -18.27 6.58 9.04
C SER A 2 -18.49 5.56 7.92
N LYS A 3 -18.42 6.02 6.66
CA LYS A 3 -18.50 5.09 5.52
C LYS A 3 -17.28 4.18 5.51
N VAL A 4 -17.49 2.89 5.38
CA VAL A 4 -16.39 1.92 5.27
C VAL A 4 -15.60 2.19 3.99
N ALA A 5 -14.27 2.21 4.14
CA ALA A 5 -13.34 2.27 3.03
C ALA A 5 -12.25 1.21 3.23
N THR A 6 -12.04 0.39 2.22
CA THR A 6 -10.99 -0.62 2.19
C THR A 6 -10.07 -0.39 1.01
N ARG A 7 -8.92 -1.02 0.99
CA ARG A 7 -7.99 -0.93 -0.14
C ARG A 7 -7.22 -2.23 -0.37
N PHE A 8 -6.81 -2.41 -1.61
CA PHE A 8 -5.74 -3.31 -1.99
C PHE A 8 -4.50 -2.49 -2.37
N ALA A 9 -3.33 -2.85 -1.85
CA ALA A 9 -2.12 -2.05 -1.99
C ALA A 9 -0.93 -2.91 -2.45
N PRO A 10 -0.94 -3.41 -3.71
CA PRO A 10 0.13 -4.23 -4.23
C PRO A 10 1.36 -3.41 -4.63
N SER A 11 2.54 -4.02 -4.44
CA SER A 11 3.78 -3.52 -5.05
C SER A 11 3.99 -4.20 -6.40
N PRO A 12 4.22 -3.44 -7.49
CA PRO A 12 4.36 -3.98 -8.84
C PRO A 12 5.79 -4.49 -9.10
N THR A 13 6.29 -5.31 -8.18
CA THR A 13 7.63 -5.93 -8.23
C THR A 13 7.64 -7.32 -8.84
N GLY A 14 6.47 -7.81 -9.21
CA GLY A 14 6.23 -9.09 -9.86
C GLY A 14 4.77 -9.27 -10.24
N PRO A 15 4.43 -10.39 -10.89
CA PRO A 15 3.05 -10.68 -11.28
C PRO A 15 2.15 -10.90 -10.06
N LEU A 16 0.87 -10.56 -10.21
CA LEU A 16 -0.13 -10.83 -9.18
C LEU A 16 -0.29 -12.34 -9.00
N HIS A 17 -0.14 -12.80 -7.77
CA HIS A 17 -0.33 -14.20 -7.40
C HIS A 17 -1.59 -14.39 -6.54
N ILE A 18 -1.98 -15.64 -6.34
CA ILE A 18 -3.24 -15.99 -5.65
C ILE A 18 -3.35 -15.41 -4.24
N GLY A 19 -2.24 -15.24 -3.52
CA GLY A 19 -2.24 -14.58 -2.20
C GLY A 19 -2.66 -13.11 -2.28
N GLY A 20 -2.16 -12.38 -3.28
CA GLY A 20 -2.59 -11.00 -3.53
C GLY A 20 -4.06 -10.92 -3.95
N VAL A 21 -4.49 -11.82 -4.83
CA VAL A 21 -5.90 -11.94 -5.24
C VAL A 21 -6.82 -12.16 -4.04
N ARG A 22 -6.46 -13.08 -3.14
CA ARG A 22 -7.21 -13.35 -1.92
C ARG A 22 -7.36 -12.09 -1.07
N THR A 23 -6.29 -11.34 -0.86
CA THR A 23 -6.31 -10.10 -0.10
C THR A 23 -7.23 -9.06 -0.75
N ALA A 24 -7.13 -8.87 -2.06
CA ALA A 24 -8.01 -7.98 -2.81
C ALA A 24 -9.47 -8.39 -2.66
N LEU A 25 -9.78 -9.67 -2.84
CA LEU A 25 -11.13 -10.22 -2.79
C LEU A 25 -11.80 -9.99 -1.41
N PHE A 26 -11.09 -10.28 -0.30
CA PHE A 26 -11.65 -10.06 1.03
C PHE A 26 -11.95 -8.58 1.31
N ASN A 27 -11.05 -7.69 0.93
CA ASN A 27 -11.26 -6.26 1.10
C ASN A 27 -12.42 -5.74 0.24
N TRP A 28 -12.52 -6.21 -0.99
CA TRP A 28 -13.59 -5.88 -1.91
C TRP A 28 -14.95 -6.38 -1.41
N LEU A 29 -15.06 -7.66 -1.03
CA LEU A 29 -16.29 -8.26 -0.49
C LEU A 29 -16.76 -7.53 0.76
N TYR A 30 -15.84 -7.21 1.68
CA TYR A 30 -16.17 -6.49 2.89
C TYR A 30 -16.72 -5.09 2.58
N SER A 31 -16.07 -4.35 1.70
CA SER A 31 -16.56 -3.02 1.31
C SER A 31 -17.93 -3.08 0.66
N LYS A 32 -18.15 -4.03 -0.27
CA LYS A 32 -19.46 -4.22 -0.93
C LYS A 32 -20.54 -4.59 0.07
N ASN A 33 -20.26 -5.52 1.01
CA ASN A 33 -21.22 -5.90 2.04
C ASN A 33 -21.62 -4.73 2.97
N GLN A 34 -20.72 -3.79 3.19
CA GLN A 34 -20.96 -2.61 4.03
C GLN A 34 -21.43 -1.37 3.23
N ASN A 35 -21.76 -1.50 1.96
CA ASN A 35 -22.04 -0.37 1.07
C ASN A 35 -20.93 0.71 1.11
N GLY A 36 -19.70 0.26 1.26
CA GLY A 36 -18.49 1.09 1.37
C GLY A 36 -17.79 1.30 0.04
N LYS A 37 -16.54 1.74 0.11
CA LYS A 37 -15.66 2.00 -1.01
C LYS A 37 -14.45 1.06 -0.98
N PHE A 38 -14.02 0.62 -2.16
CA PHE A 38 -12.81 -0.17 -2.32
C PHE A 38 -11.85 0.53 -3.27
N TYR A 39 -10.60 0.76 -2.82
CA TYR A 39 -9.61 1.51 -3.57
C TYR A 39 -8.40 0.64 -3.96
N LEU A 40 -7.75 0.99 -5.06
CA LEU A 40 -6.48 0.41 -5.48
C LEU A 40 -5.35 1.42 -5.24
N ARG A 41 -4.30 1.01 -4.49
CA ARG A 41 -3.07 1.77 -4.32
C ARG A 41 -1.89 0.95 -4.80
N VAL A 42 -1.20 1.43 -5.82
CA VAL A 42 0.03 0.81 -6.32
C VAL A 42 1.22 1.36 -5.52
N GLU A 43 1.92 0.48 -4.81
CA GLU A 43 3.07 0.84 -3.98
C GLU A 43 4.37 0.60 -4.76
N ASP A 44 4.72 1.54 -5.62
CA ASP A 44 5.86 1.52 -6.53
C ASP A 44 7.10 2.24 -5.98
N THR A 45 7.31 2.15 -4.67
CA THR A 45 8.44 2.82 -3.99
C THR A 45 9.79 2.18 -4.28
N ASP A 46 9.82 0.89 -4.56
CA ASP A 46 11.01 0.18 -5.02
C ASP A 46 11.19 0.37 -6.52
N LYS A 47 11.94 1.40 -6.90
CA LYS A 47 12.12 1.80 -8.31
C LYS A 47 12.91 0.78 -9.14
N GLU A 48 13.75 -0.05 -8.51
CA GLU A 48 14.55 -1.03 -9.23
C GLU A 48 13.71 -2.23 -9.66
N ARG A 49 12.78 -2.67 -8.80
CA ARG A 49 11.95 -3.85 -9.05
C ARG A 49 10.56 -3.52 -9.60
N SER A 50 10.06 -2.30 -9.39
CA SER A 50 8.75 -1.89 -9.90
C SER A 50 8.77 -1.69 -11.41
N LYS A 51 7.81 -2.30 -12.10
CA LYS A 51 7.67 -2.22 -13.57
C LYS A 51 6.23 -1.91 -13.93
N ASP A 52 6.07 -1.05 -14.95
CA ASP A 52 4.74 -0.73 -15.51
C ASP A 52 4.01 -1.97 -16.05
N GLU A 53 4.75 -2.94 -16.56
CA GLU A 53 4.21 -4.23 -16.99
C GLU A 53 3.46 -4.94 -15.87
N TYR A 54 4.07 -5.04 -14.68
CA TYR A 54 3.43 -5.67 -13.52
C TYR A 54 2.25 -4.86 -12.98
N LYS A 55 2.34 -3.53 -12.99
CA LYS A 55 1.20 -2.67 -12.65
C LYS A 55 0.00 -2.95 -13.57
N ASN A 56 0.23 -2.95 -14.87
CA ASN A 56 -0.81 -3.22 -15.86
C ASN A 56 -1.40 -4.63 -15.70
N GLN A 57 -0.54 -5.62 -15.46
CA GLN A 57 -0.97 -6.99 -15.23
C GLN A 57 -1.83 -7.12 -13.97
N ILE A 58 -1.48 -6.43 -12.88
CA ILE A 58 -2.30 -6.39 -11.65
C ILE A 58 -3.70 -5.84 -11.95
N ILE A 59 -3.77 -4.70 -12.64
CA ILE A 59 -5.05 -4.06 -13.00
C ILE A 59 -5.90 -4.97 -13.89
N GLN A 60 -5.28 -5.57 -14.90
CA GLN A 60 -5.98 -6.49 -15.80
C GLN A 60 -6.46 -7.76 -15.08
N SER A 61 -5.65 -8.28 -14.17
CA SER A 61 -6.03 -9.46 -13.36
C SER A 61 -7.22 -9.18 -12.45
N LEU A 62 -7.25 -8.01 -11.79
CA LEU A 62 -8.40 -7.60 -10.98
C LEU A 62 -9.66 -7.49 -11.83
N LYS A 63 -9.59 -6.85 -13.00
CA LYS A 63 -10.72 -6.75 -13.95
C LYS A 63 -11.20 -8.12 -14.42
N TRP A 64 -10.28 -9.02 -14.74
CA TRP A 64 -10.61 -10.36 -15.20
C TRP A 64 -11.36 -11.18 -14.15
N ILE A 65 -11.02 -11.01 -12.86
CA ILE A 65 -11.68 -11.67 -11.73
C ILE A 65 -13.03 -10.99 -11.39
N GLY A 66 -13.29 -9.81 -11.93
CA GLY A 66 -14.50 -9.02 -11.64
C GLY A 66 -14.40 -8.17 -10.38
N ILE A 67 -13.18 -7.88 -9.91
CA ILE A 67 -12.93 -6.97 -8.80
C ILE A 67 -12.75 -5.55 -9.35
N ASP A 68 -13.77 -4.72 -9.20
CA ASP A 68 -13.76 -3.30 -9.54
C ASP A 68 -13.34 -2.45 -8.32
N TYR A 69 -12.71 -1.31 -8.56
CA TYR A 69 -12.34 -0.34 -7.53
C TYR A 69 -12.94 1.03 -7.81
N ASP A 70 -13.13 1.81 -6.75
CA ASP A 70 -13.72 3.14 -6.82
C ASP A 70 -12.65 4.19 -7.16
N GLY A 71 -12.97 5.08 -8.09
CA GLY A 71 -12.07 6.13 -8.54
C GLY A 71 -10.93 5.64 -9.42
N GLU A 72 -9.84 6.39 -9.42
CA GLU A 72 -8.60 6.03 -10.13
C GLU A 72 -7.64 5.31 -9.18
N GLU A 73 -6.67 4.58 -9.76
CA GLU A 73 -5.59 4.00 -8.97
C GLU A 73 -4.70 5.09 -8.36
N TYR A 74 -4.42 4.95 -7.08
CA TYR A 74 -3.45 5.79 -6.39
C TYR A 74 -2.04 5.24 -6.61
N ILE A 75 -1.19 6.00 -7.31
CA ILE A 75 0.22 5.65 -7.53
C ILE A 75 1.06 6.35 -6.45
N GLN A 76 1.72 5.57 -5.60
CA GLN A 76 2.40 6.12 -4.43
C GLN A 76 3.56 7.04 -4.79
N SER A 77 4.34 6.69 -5.83
CA SER A 77 5.47 7.52 -6.28
C SER A 77 5.06 8.92 -6.74
N ASN A 78 3.84 9.09 -7.26
CA ASN A 78 3.32 10.39 -7.68
C ASN A 78 3.07 11.35 -6.50
N LYS A 79 3.09 10.84 -5.26
CA LYS A 79 2.80 11.59 -4.03
C LYS A 79 4.00 11.76 -3.12
N ILE A 80 5.20 11.48 -3.63
CA ILE A 80 6.42 11.51 -2.80
C ILE A 80 6.67 12.90 -2.18
N GLN A 81 6.36 13.98 -2.91
CA GLN A 81 6.53 15.34 -2.40
C GLN A 81 5.55 15.66 -1.26
N ASP A 82 4.31 15.19 -1.37
CA ASP A 82 3.31 15.32 -0.32
C ASP A 82 3.74 14.53 0.93
N HIS A 83 4.28 13.32 0.75
CA HIS A 83 4.80 12.51 1.85
C HIS A 83 5.99 13.17 2.55
N ILE A 84 6.96 13.72 1.79
CA ILE A 84 8.10 14.45 2.34
C ILE A 84 7.64 15.68 3.14
N LYS A 85 6.68 16.42 2.63
CA LYS A 85 6.12 17.59 3.32
C LYS A 85 5.54 17.18 4.68
N VAL A 86 4.68 16.17 4.71
CA VAL A 86 4.05 15.68 5.96
C VAL A 86 5.10 15.12 6.92
N ALA A 87 6.09 14.36 6.44
CA ALA A 87 7.18 13.85 7.27
C ALA A 87 7.96 14.99 7.94
N ASN A 88 8.27 16.06 7.20
CA ASN A 88 8.94 17.25 7.77
C ASN A 88 8.07 17.99 8.79
N GLU A 89 6.75 18.05 8.59
CA GLU A 89 5.83 18.62 9.57
C GLU A 89 5.81 17.79 10.86
N LEU A 90 5.81 16.46 10.76
CA LEU A 90 5.85 15.56 11.91
C LEU A 90 7.18 15.68 12.67
N LEU A 91 8.31 15.81 11.96
CA LEU A 91 9.62 16.06 12.56
C LEU A 91 9.63 17.39 13.36
N LYS A 92 9.12 18.47 12.77
CA LYS A 92 9.02 19.77 13.44
C LYS A 92 8.16 19.73 14.69
N ASN A 93 7.14 18.91 14.71
CA ASN A 93 6.22 18.75 15.83
C ASN A 93 6.67 17.67 16.82
N CYS A 94 7.89 17.14 16.69
CA CYS A 94 8.43 16.07 17.52
C CYS A 94 7.56 14.80 17.57
N LEU A 95 6.79 14.54 16.50
CA LEU A 95 5.97 13.35 16.35
C LEU A 95 6.64 12.25 15.50
N LEU A 96 7.79 12.58 14.92
CA LEU A 96 8.65 11.67 14.16
C LEU A 96 10.10 11.94 14.54
N TYR A 97 10.88 10.85 14.68
CA TYR A 97 12.31 10.90 14.94
C TYR A 97 13.06 10.18 13.83
N THR A 98 14.29 10.59 13.57
CA THR A 98 15.23 9.84 12.76
C THR A 98 16.20 9.13 13.68
N SER A 99 16.45 7.84 13.46
CA SER A 99 17.51 7.08 14.12
C SER A 99 18.80 7.18 13.33
N ASP A 100 19.94 7.07 14.02
CA ASP A 100 21.23 6.83 13.39
C ASP A 100 21.54 5.32 13.33
N ALA A 101 22.66 4.95 12.73
CA ALA A 101 23.04 3.54 12.57
C ALA A 101 23.27 2.81 13.91
N ALA A 102 23.61 3.51 14.99
CA ALA A 102 23.79 2.94 16.31
C ALA A 102 22.44 2.63 16.98
N ASP A 103 21.45 3.50 16.79
CA ASP A 103 20.08 3.29 17.28
C ASP A 103 19.39 2.13 16.56
N GLU A 104 19.71 1.90 15.29
CA GLU A 104 19.14 0.81 14.50
C GLU A 104 19.54 -0.58 15.00
N GLU A 105 20.74 -0.73 15.53
CA GLU A 105 21.23 -2.00 16.06
C GLU A 105 20.41 -2.45 17.29
N ASP A 106 20.11 -1.56 18.18
CA ASP A 106 19.27 -1.84 19.36
C ASP A 106 17.81 -2.14 18.97
N SER A 107 17.28 -1.48 17.97
CA SER A 107 15.93 -1.72 17.49
C SER A 107 15.78 -3.08 16.80
N VAL A 108 16.84 -3.60 16.22
CA VAL A 108 16.88 -4.91 15.59
C VAL A 108 16.71 -6.04 16.60
N ASP A 109 17.23 -5.88 17.80
CA ASP A 109 17.22 -6.93 18.83
C ASP A 109 15.89 -7.01 19.60
N LEU A 110 15.04 -6.03 19.51
CA LEU A 110 13.72 -6.03 20.16
C LEU A 110 12.76 -7.08 19.59
N GLY A 111 13.27 -8.05 18.90
CA GLY A 111 12.66 -9.38 18.72
C GLY A 111 11.24 -9.44 18.23
N GLY A 112 10.68 -8.36 17.82
CA GLY A 112 9.34 -8.36 17.21
C GLY A 112 9.23 -9.31 16.01
N ARG A 113 10.36 -9.78 15.59
CA ARG A 113 10.48 -10.76 14.54
C ARG A 113 10.33 -12.21 14.96
N ARG A 114 10.27 -12.47 16.23
CA ARG A 114 10.13 -13.83 16.77
C ARG A 114 8.68 -14.25 16.95
N ILE A 115 7.77 -13.41 16.56
CA ILE A 115 6.34 -13.70 16.61
C ILE A 115 5.88 -14.14 15.23
#